data_8ce5af807e7b9ad2c8bd3cf7ce592648
#
_entry.id   8ce5af807e7b9ad2c8bd3cf7ce592648
#
_cell.length_a   1.000
_cell.length_b   1.000
_cell.length_c   1.000
_cell.angle_alpha   90.00
_cell.angle_beta   90.00
_cell.angle_gamma   90.00
#
_symmetry.space_group_name_H-M   'P 1'
#
loop_
_entity.id
_entity.type
_entity.pdbx_description
1 polymer ?
#
loop_
_entity_poly.entity_id
_entity_poly.type
_entity_poly.pdbx_seq_one_letter_code
_entity_poly.pdbx_strand_id
1 'polypeptide(L)'
;MAYVESNVESAFKMCTGYEGGGENRLADYATTKVELDEEVCLGHGYIVELAPGLNITYSDVTFKHPTCFTEAAQDYFGACLAIEGEVEVRVSGESESIIIDKDKALFFVCHQGELEFRYDTSRTKFINFCVPKSMMKSLFEDDADRHFDLNYFEPVPVTTDILKNVDEILRSKLGKTANNLYLQGKVLELLALLYHNLQRDVTLCSGMTARDMGCIQLAAKIIEEHMESPPSLIELSRQVGINDNKLKKHFKIVFGETVYGFLSNRRMVKAGELLALGELSVQEVAHRVGFKHVGHFSKKFKEQYMCSPKHYRRKSVHAE
;
A
#
# COMPACT_ATOMS: atom_id res chain seq x y z
N MET A 1 3.89 -13.97 21.53
CA MET A 1 2.98 -15.12 21.28
C MET A 1 3.41 -15.76 19.98
N ALA A 2 3.30 -17.09 19.85
CA ALA A 2 3.51 -17.73 18.56
C ALA A 2 2.21 -17.63 17.75
N TYR A 3 2.27 -17.11 16.55
CA TYR A 3 1.15 -17.05 15.62
C TYR A 3 1.06 -18.35 14.82
N VAL A 4 -0.14 -18.79 14.50
CA VAL A 4 -0.37 -19.89 13.57
C VAL A 4 -0.33 -19.30 12.16
N GLU A 5 0.61 -19.74 11.33
CA GLU A 5 0.66 -19.35 9.92
C GLU A 5 -0.47 -20.05 9.17
N SER A 6 -1.33 -19.28 8.53
CA SER A 6 -2.42 -19.79 7.68
C SER A 6 -2.33 -19.13 6.31
N ASN A 7 -2.57 -19.90 5.26
CA ASN A 7 -2.73 -19.33 3.92
C ASN A 7 -4.13 -18.70 3.83
N VAL A 8 -4.21 -17.48 3.29
CA VAL A 8 -5.48 -16.78 3.04
C VAL A 8 -6.49 -17.67 2.29
N GLU A 9 -6.04 -18.41 1.27
CA GLU A 9 -6.89 -19.30 0.48
C GLU A 9 -7.46 -20.47 1.29
N SER A 10 -6.79 -20.91 2.37
CA SER A 10 -7.27 -22.00 3.21
C SER A 10 -8.25 -21.56 4.30
N ALA A 11 -8.11 -20.33 4.79
CA ALA A 11 -8.95 -19.79 5.87
C ALA A 11 -10.18 -19.02 5.35
N PHE A 12 -10.11 -18.50 4.11
CA PHE A 12 -11.14 -17.65 3.51
C PHE A 12 -11.48 -18.14 2.10
N LYS A 13 -12.65 -18.71 1.93
CA LYS A 13 -13.14 -19.15 0.62
C LYS A 13 -14.07 -18.10 0.03
N MET A 14 -13.78 -17.66 -1.18
CA MET A 14 -14.61 -16.70 -1.92
C MET A 14 -15.78 -17.38 -2.61
N CYS A 15 -17.00 -17.00 -2.27
CA CYS A 15 -18.23 -17.49 -2.90
C CYS A 15 -18.93 -16.35 -3.63
N THR A 16 -18.93 -16.39 -4.97
CA THR A 16 -19.61 -15.40 -5.81
C THR A 16 -21.12 -15.66 -5.89
N GLY A 17 -21.93 -14.62 -6.14
CA GLY A 17 -23.37 -14.72 -6.32
C GLY A 17 -24.17 -14.69 -5.02
N TYR A 18 -23.63 -14.12 -3.96
CA TYR A 18 -24.31 -13.96 -2.68
C TYR A 18 -25.49 -12.95 -2.78
N GLU A 19 -26.68 -13.37 -2.36
CA GLU A 19 -27.86 -12.52 -2.22
C GLU A 19 -28.06 -12.19 -0.73
N GLY A 20 -27.50 -11.07 -0.29
CA GLY A 20 -27.72 -10.29 0.93
C GLY A 20 -28.15 -10.99 2.23
N GLY A 21 -27.86 -10.37 3.36
CA GLY A 21 -28.28 -10.79 4.69
C GLY A 21 -27.17 -10.77 5.73
N GLY A 22 -26.80 -9.59 6.21
CA GLY A 22 -25.79 -9.39 7.25
C GLY A 22 -26.26 -8.40 8.33
N GLU A 23 -25.43 -8.24 9.37
CA GLU A 23 -25.71 -7.31 10.49
C GLU A 23 -25.79 -5.83 10.07
N ASN A 24 -25.18 -5.46 8.92
CA ASN A 24 -25.26 -4.12 8.38
C ASN A 24 -25.81 -4.12 6.94
N ARG A 25 -26.27 -2.94 6.49
CA ARG A 25 -26.93 -2.78 5.19
C ARG A 25 -26.01 -2.96 3.99
N LEU A 26 -24.71 -2.82 4.18
CA LEU A 26 -23.74 -3.03 3.11
C LEU A 26 -23.77 -4.48 2.60
N ALA A 27 -24.09 -5.45 3.48
CA ALA A 27 -24.23 -6.85 3.09
C ALA A 27 -25.33 -7.10 2.04
N ASP A 28 -26.37 -6.25 2.01
CA ASP A 28 -27.45 -6.34 1.00
C ASP A 28 -26.95 -6.08 -0.44
N TYR A 29 -25.75 -5.53 -0.57
CA TYR A 29 -25.10 -5.18 -1.86
C TYR A 29 -23.87 -6.06 -2.15
N ALA A 30 -23.59 -7.03 -1.29
CA ALA A 30 -22.45 -7.92 -1.46
C ALA A 30 -22.50 -8.67 -2.79
N THR A 31 -21.39 -8.71 -3.49
CA THR A 31 -21.19 -9.47 -4.72
C THR A 31 -20.52 -10.80 -4.44
N THR A 32 -19.78 -10.88 -3.34
CA THR A 32 -19.05 -12.07 -2.92
C THR A 32 -19.15 -12.22 -1.41
N LYS A 33 -19.51 -13.41 -0.95
CA LYS A 33 -19.41 -13.80 0.46
C LYS A 33 -18.04 -14.44 0.69
N VAL A 34 -17.44 -14.14 1.83
CA VAL A 34 -16.23 -14.81 2.28
C VAL A 34 -16.67 -15.92 3.25
N GLU A 35 -16.53 -17.18 2.87
CA GLU A 35 -16.72 -18.31 3.77
C GLU A 35 -15.46 -18.48 4.62
N LEU A 36 -15.65 -18.57 5.91
CA LEU A 36 -14.59 -18.72 6.90
C LEU A 36 -14.43 -20.20 7.25
N ASP A 37 -13.18 -20.62 7.45
CA ASP A 37 -12.91 -21.92 8.07
C ASP A 37 -13.27 -21.84 9.56
N GLU A 38 -14.32 -22.54 9.94
CA GLU A 38 -14.79 -22.56 11.34
C GLU A 38 -13.76 -23.19 12.30
N GLU A 39 -12.75 -23.90 11.83
CA GLU A 39 -11.66 -24.38 12.68
C GLU A 39 -10.67 -23.25 13.02
N VAL A 40 -10.55 -22.24 12.16
CA VAL A 40 -9.62 -21.10 12.30
C VAL A 40 -10.28 -19.90 12.96
N CYS A 41 -11.47 -19.51 12.49
CA CYS A 41 -12.16 -18.32 12.96
C CYS A 41 -13.67 -18.45 12.91
N LEU A 42 -14.36 -17.61 13.67
CA LEU A 42 -15.82 -17.44 13.66
C LEU A 42 -16.16 -16.05 13.13
N GLY A 43 -17.29 -15.93 12.44
CA GLY A 43 -17.77 -14.63 11.97
C GLY A 43 -18.23 -14.67 10.52
N HIS A 44 -18.07 -13.52 9.85
CA HIS A 44 -18.46 -13.39 8.45
C HIS A 44 -17.66 -12.28 7.76
N GLY A 45 -17.56 -12.37 6.44
CA GLY A 45 -17.00 -11.33 5.59
C GLY A 45 -17.71 -11.30 4.23
N TYR A 46 -17.63 -10.16 3.57
CA TYR A 46 -18.18 -10.01 2.21
C TYR A 46 -17.47 -8.88 1.46
N ILE A 47 -17.57 -8.96 0.14
CA ILE A 47 -17.03 -7.97 -0.79
C ILE A 47 -18.18 -7.36 -1.57
N VAL A 48 -18.17 -6.05 -1.70
CA VAL A 48 -19.04 -5.28 -2.58
C VAL A 48 -18.19 -4.71 -3.70
N GLU A 49 -18.30 -5.28 -4.89
CA GLU A 49 -17.65 -4.74 -6.08
C GLU A 49 -18.51 -3.62 -6.66
N LEU A 50 -17.97 -2.41 -6.69
CA LEU A 50 -18.64 -1.19 -7.16
C LEU A 50 -18.34 -0.91 -8.64
N ALA A 51 -17.13 -1.23 -9.07
CA ALA A 51 -16.64 -1.18 -10.45
C ALA A 51 -15.43 -2.12 -10.56
N PRO A 52 -14.95 -2.48 -11.76
CA PRO A 52 -13.79 -3.35 -11.91
C PRO A 52 -12.59 -2.88 -11.09
N GLY A 53 -12.21 -3.66 -10.06
CA GLY A 53 -11.13 -3.36 -9.12
C GLY A 53 -11.44 -2.30 -8.06
N LEU A 54 -12.60 -1.67 -8.08
CA LEU A 54 -13.08 -0.79 -7.00
C LEU A 54 -14.01 -1.58 -6.11
N ASN A 55 -13.56 -1.90 -4.91
CA ASN A 55 -14.35 -2.71 -3.99
C ASN A 55 -14.28 -2.23 -2.55
N ILE A 56 -15.28 -2.66 -1.77
CA ILE A 56 -15.35 -2.55 -0.33
C ILE A 56 -15.34 -3.97 0.22
N THR A 57 -14.40 -4.29 1.09
CA THR A 57 -14.37 -5.55 1.84
C THR A 57 -14.71 -5.27 3.29
N TYR A 58 -15.67 -5.98 3.83
CA TYR A 58 -16.04 -5.92 5.25
C TYR A 58 -15.79 -7.29 5.89
N SER A 59 -15.26 -7.27 7.11
CA SER A 59 -15.04 -8.48 7.90
C SER A 59 -15.40 -8.24 9.37
N ASP A 60 -16.07 -9.20 9.96
CA ASP A 60 -16.38 -9.29 11.39
C ASP A 60 -15.99 -10.70 11.83
N VAL A 61 -14.83 -10.83 12.44
CA VAL A 61 -14.17 -12.13 12.68
C VAL A 61 -13.62 -12.21 14.10
N THR A 62 -13.59 -13.42 14.64
CA THR A 62 -12.92 -13.77 15.89
C THR A 62 -12.07 -15.00 15.65
N PHE A 63 -10.76 -14.87 15.74
CA PHE A 63 -9.84 -16.00 15.55
C PHE A 63 -9.79 -16.86 16.82
N LYS A 64 -9.78 -18.17 16.65
CA LYS A 64 -9.67 -19.12 17.78
C LYS A 64 -8.27 -19.15 18.38
N HIS A 65 -7.27 -18.82 17.57
CA HIS A 65 -5.86 -18.72 17.96
C HIS A 65 -5.23 -17.48 17.33
N PRO A 66 -4.18 -16.89 17.90
CA PRO A 66 -3.43 -15.83 17.24
C PRO A 66 -2.98 -16.29 15.86
N THR A 67 -3.41 -15.61 14.82
CA THR A 67 -3.27 -16.06 13.42
C THR A 67 -2.57 -15.00 12.58
N CYS A 68 -1.67 -15.45 11.70
CA CYS A 68 -0.98 -14.61 10.74
C CYS A 68 -1.35 -15.03 9.32
N PHE A 69 -1.76 -14.05 8.51
CA PHE A 69 -2.02 -14.26 7.09
C PHE A 69 -1.02 -13.47 6.27
N THR A 70 -0.59 -14.08 5.18
CA THR A 70 0.23 -13.41 4.18
C THR A 70 -0.58 -13.25 2.90
N GLU A 71 -0.69 -12.03 2.41
CA GLU A 71 -1.38 -11.69 1.17
C GLU A 71 -0.37 -11.13 0.18
N ALA A 72 -0.37 -11.67 -1.05
CA ALA A 72 0.44 -11.13 -2.13
C ALA A 72 -0.05 -9.74 -2.53
N ALA A 73 0.87 -8.81 -2.62
CA ALA A 73 0.58 -7.46 -3.08
C ALA A 73 0.02 -7.50 -4.50
N GLN A 74 -1.06 -6.77 -4.71
CA GLN A 74 -1.64 -6.50 -6.01
C GLN A 74 -1.58 -4.99 -6.24
N ASP A 75 -1.58 -4.55 -7.50
CA ASP A 75 -1.54 -3.13 -7.89
C ASP A 75 -2.79 -2.35 -7.41
N TYR A 76 -2.94 -2.24 -6.10
CA TYR A 76 -4.03 -1.52 -5.45
C TYR A 76 -3.54 -0.33 -4.65
N PHE A 77 -4.41 0.63 -4.59
CA PHE A 77 -4.41 1.72 -3.67
C PHE A 77 -5.64 1.59 -2.76
N GLY A 78 -5.52 1.95 -1.50
CA GLY A 78 -6.67 1.81 -0.63
C GLY A 78 -6.45 2.26 0.80
N ALA A 79 -7.41 1.87 1.62
CA ALA A 79 -7.37 2.12 3.04
C ALA A 79 -7.99 0.94 3.80
N CYS A 80 -7.43 0.66 4.98
CA CYS A 80 -7.97 -0.27 5.94
C CYS A 80 -8.30 0.47 7.24
N LEU A 81 -9.50 0.27 7.76
CA LEU A 81 -9.97 0.84 9.01
C LEU A 81 -10.50 -0.25 9.93
N ALA A 82 -10.07 -0.25 11.19
CA ALA A 82 -10.68 -1.06 12.23
C ALA A 82 -11.90 -0.33 12.81
N ILE A 83 -13.06 -1.00 12.82
CA ILE A 83 -14.28 -0.53 13.45
C ILE A 83 -14.32 -0.99 14.92
N GLU A 84 -13.78 -2.19 15.16
CA GLU A 84 -13.66 -2.82 16.47
C GLU A 84 -12.42 -3.71 16.48
N GLY A 85 -11.69 -3.74 17.60
CA GLY A 85 -10.44 -4.52 17.70
C GLY A 85 -9.24 -3.83 17.07
N GLU A 86 -8.21 -4.61 16.84
CA GLU A 86 -6.96 -4.15 16.21
C GLU A 86 -6.36 -5.21 15.28
N VAL A 87 -5.56 -4.77 14.34
CA VAL A 87 -4.82 -5.61 13.39
C VAL A 87 -3.40 -5.09 13.29
N GLU A 88 -2.42 -5.96 13.47
CA GLU A 88 -1.03 -5.64 13.17
C GLU A 88 -0.73 -5.96 11.70
N VAL A 89 -0.27 -4.97 10.94
CA VAL A 89 0.11 -5.12 9.53
C VAL A 89 1.61 -4.90 9.38
N ARG A 90 2.28 -5.77 8.64
CA ARG A 90 3.69 -5.68 8.34
C ARG A 90 3.93 -5.94 6.85
N VAL A 91 4.80 -5.14 6.25
CA VAL A 91 5.32 -5.42 4.91
C VAL A 91 6.41 -6.49 5.02
N SER A 92 6.34 -7.53 4.22
CA SER A 92 7.33 -8.61 4.24
C SER A 92 8.73 -8.07 3.99
N GLY A 93 9.65 -8.41 4.89
CA GLY A 93 11.04 -7.92 4.85
C GLY A 93 11.31 -6.65 5.64
N GLU A 94 10.28 -5.98 6.20
CA GLU A 94 10.44 -4.85 7.10
C GLU A 94 10.46 -5.29 8.56
N SER A 95 11.18 -4.54 9.41
CA SER A 95 11.28 -4.82 10.84
C SER A 95 10.17 -4.18 11.66
N GLU A 96 9.53 -3.15 11.13
CA GLU A 96 8.48 -2.39 11.81
C GLU A 96 7.10 -2.85 11.34
N SER A 97 6.16 -2.93 12.27
CA SER A 97 4.76 -3.21 12.00
C SER A 97 3.89 -2.00 12.30
N ILE A 98 2.75 -1.91 11.66
CA ILE A 98 1.75 -0.86 11.84
C ILE A 98 0.54 -1.50 12.54
N ILE A 99 0.10 -0.91 13.66
CA ILE A 99 -1.13 -1.30 14.34
C ILE A 99 -2.26 -0.41 13.82
N ILE A 100 -3.29 -1.05 13.29
CA ILE A 100 -4.54 -0.44 12.86
C ILE A 100 -5.57 -0.69 13.96
N ASP A 101 -6.15 0.38 14.47
CA ASP A 101 -7.17 0.36 15.50
C ASP A 101 -8.27 1.40 15.20
N LYS A 102 -9.19 1.62 16.11
CA LYS A 102 -10.28 2.62 15.98
C LYS A 102 -9.79 4.06 15.78
N ASP A 103 -8.56 4.36 16.18
CA ASP A 103 -7.98 5.71 16.15
C ASP A 103 -7.01 5.90 14.97
N LYS A 104 -6.59 4.79 14.34
CA LYS A 104 -5.64 4.77 13.23
C LYS A 104 -6.11 3.88 12.10
N ALA A 105 -6.28 4.46 10.92
CA ALA A 105 -6.45 3.75 9.65
C ALA A 105 -5.10 3.51 9.01
N LEU A 106 -5.00 2.52 8.15
CA LEU A 106 -3.89 2.36 7.22
C LEU A 106 -4.29 2.91 5.86
N PHE A 107 -3.51 3.84 5.33
CA PHE A 107 -3.55 4.25 3.95
C PHE A 107 -2.41 3.55 3.22
N PHE A 108 -2.67 2.90 2.09
CA PHE A 108 -1.65 2.10 1.42
C PHE A 108 -1.68 2.20 -0.09
N VAL A 109 -0.50 2.08 -0.68
CA VAL A 109 -0.26 1.76 -2.08
C VAL A 109 0.58 0.49 -2.12
N CYS A 110 0.13 -0.53 -2.80
CA CYS A 110 0.80 -1.81 -2.85
C CYS A 110 0.98 -2.26 -4.29
N HIS A 111 2.23 -2.47 -4.71
CA HIS A 111 2.57 -2.91 -6.06
C HIS A 111 3.16 -4.30 -6.09
N GLN A 112 4.09 -4.57 -5.18
CA GLN A 112 4.84 -5.82 -5.13
C GLN A 112 5.20 -6.17 -3.69
N GLY A 113 5.33 -7.45 -3.40
CA GLY A 113 5.70 -7.96 -2.09
C GLY A 113 4.56 -8.73 -1.44
N GLU A 114 4.67 -8.93 -0.17
CA GLU A 114 3.67 -9.61 0.65
C GLU A 114 3.36 -8.75 1.87
N LEU A 115 2.09 -8.74 2.25
CA LEU A 115 1.60 -8.13 3.47
C LEU A 115 1.29 -9.22 4.48
N GLU A 116 1.81 -9.08 5.67
CA GLU A 116 1.46 -9.92 6.81
C GLU A 116 0.42 -9.21 7.67
N PHE A 117 -0.71 -9.87 7.86
CA PHE A 117 -1.78 -9.43 8.77
C PHE A 117 -1.79 -10.35 9.98
N ARG A 118 -1.66 -9.79 11.16
CA ARG A 118 -1.64 -10.53 12.42
C ARG A 118 -2.82 -10.15 13.28
N TYR A 119 -3.55 -11.16 13.67
CA TYR A 119 -4.75 -11.07 14.50
C TYR A 119 -4.50 -11.80 15.81
N ASP A 120 -4.98 -11.24 16.90
CA ASP A 120 -5.12 -11.97 18.15
C ASP A 120 -6.47 -12.73 18.20
N THR A 121 -6.89 -13.18 19.37
CA THR A 121 -8.16 -13.89 19.57
C THR A 121 -9.33 -12.96 19.91
N SER A 122 -9.14 -11.64 19.85
CA SER A 122 -10.21 -10.69 20.06
C SER A 122 -11.09 -10.55 18.82
N ARG A 123 -12.33 -10.13 19.01
CA ARG A 123 -13.22 -9.81 17.88
C ARG A 123 -12.69 -8.60 17.15
N THR A 124 -12.55 -8.75 15.84
CA THR A 124 -12.05 -7.70 14.97
C THR A 124 -13.06 -7.43 13.86
N LYS A 125 -13.52 -6.18 13.78
CA LYS A 125 -14.32 -5.67 12.66
C LYS A 125 -13.50 -4.67 11.88
N PHE A 126 -13.32 -4.89 10.61
CA PHE A 126 -12.65 -3.93 9.77
C PHE A 126 -13.30 -3.80 8.40
N ILE A 127 -13.00 -2.69 7.75
CA ILE A 127 -13.45 -2.37 6.42
C ILE A 127 -12.25 -1.93 5.58
N ASN A 128 -12.10 -2.55 4.41
CA ASN A 128 -11.08 -2.23 3.44
C ASN A 128 -11.71 -1.61 2.19
N PHE A 129 -11.00 -0.65 1.63
CA PHE A 129 -11.34 0.01 0.38
C PHE A 129 -10.19 -0.18 -0.59
N CYS A 130 -10.44 -0.85 -1.70
CA CYS A 130 -9.44 -1.05 -2.75
C CYS A 130 -9.85 -0.33 -4.01
N VAL A 131 -8.92 0.41 -4.59
CA VAL A 131 -9.10 1.17 -5.83
C VAL A 131 -8.01 0.75 -6.83
N PRO A 132 -8.35 0.46 -8.08
CA PRO A 132 -7.36 0.06 -9.07
C PRO A 132 -6.43 1.24 -9.43
N LYS A 133 -5.16 0.94 -9.67
CA LYS A 133 -4.14 1.94 -10.03
C LYS A 133 -4.53 2.81 -11.23
N SER A 134 -5.25 2.25 -12.20
CA SER A 134 -5.73 2.99 -13.37
C SER A 134 -6.66 4.14 -13.01
N MET A 135 -7.52 3.93 -12.00
CA MET A 135 -8.42 4.98 -11.50
C MET A 135 -7.65 6.04 -10.71
N MET A 136 -6.62 5.63 -9.97
CA MET A 136 -5.77 6.56 -9.22
C MET A 136 -5.05 7.56 -10.10
N LYS A 137 -4.45 7.11 -11.20
CA LYS A 137 -3.78 8.00 -12.15
C LYS A 137 -4.69 9.11 -12.67
N SER A 138 -5.98 8.82 -12.87
CA SER A 138 -6.95 9.81 -13.32
C SER A 138 -7.41 10.79 -12.22
N LEU A 139 -7.30 10.43 -10.96
CA LEU A 139 -7.75 11.24 -9.82
C LEU A 139 -6.68 12.20 -9.29
N PHE A 140 -5.41 11.83 -9.40
CA PHE A 140 -4.29 12.57 -8.80
C PHE A 140 -3.44 13.33 -9.83
N GLU A 141 -3.80 13.31 -11.13
CA GLU A 141 -3.14 14.00 -12.24
C GLU A 141 -1.61 14.13 -12.10
N ASP A 142 -1.10 15.27 -11.68
CA ASP A 142 0.35 15.53 -11.57
C ASP A 142 1.03 14.98 -10.29
N ASP A 143 0.29 14.62 -9.25
CA ASP A 143 0.84 14.10 -7.99
C ASP A 143 0.90 12.56 -7.95
N ALA A 144 0.16 11.87 -8.81
CA ALA A 144 0.07 10.41 -8.84
C ALA A 144 1.42 9.72 -9.13
N ASP A 145 2.24 10.30 -10.00
CA ASP A 145 3.53 9.73 -10.37
C ASP A 145 4.59 9.80 -9.25
N ARG A 146 4.32 10.59 -8.18
CA ARG A 146 5.32 10.87 -7.14
C ARG A 146 5.23 10.01 -5.89
N HIS A 147 4.02 9.53 -5.56
CA HIS A 147 3.75 8.76 -4.33
C HIS A 147 3.34 7.31 -4.60
N PHE A 148 2.90 6.99 -5.81
CA PHE A 148 2.22 5.75 -6.12
C PHE A 148 3.02 4.73 -6.92
N ASP A 149 4.30 5.00 -7.19
CA ASP A 149 5.19 4.04 -7.86
C ASP A 149 5.99 3.14 -6.92
N LEU A 150 5.89 3.37 -5.60
CA LEU A 150 6.46 2.52 -4.56
C LEU A 150 5.36 1.99 -3.66
N ASN A 151 5.65 0.88 -3.00
CA ASN A 151 4.87 0.45 -1.86
C ASN A 151 4.90 1.55 -0.79
N TYR A 152 3.70 1.96 -0.34
CA TYR A 152 3.53 3.02 0.62
C TYR A 152 2.51 2.59 1.65
N PHE A 153 2.86 2.64 2.92
CA PHE A 153 2.01 2.22 4.02
C PHE A 153 2.15 3.23 5.16
N GLU A 154 1.10 4.00 5.39
CA GLU A 154 1.13 5.02 6.45
C GLU A 154 -0.10 4.93 7.34
N PRO A 155 0.09 4.94 8.66
CA PRO A 155 -1.00 5.10 9.59
C PRO A 155 -1.54 6.53 9.51
N VAL A 156 -2.86 6.65 9.41
CA VAL A 156 -3.57 7.94 9.32
C VAL A 156 -4.55 8.05 10.49
N PRO A 157 -4.56 9.16 11.22
CA PRO A 157 -5.54 9.37 12.28
C PRO A 157 -6.97 9.32 11.77
N VAL A 158 -7.81 8.58 12.49
CA VAL A 158 -9.25 8.46 12.21
C VAL A 158 -9.97 9.64 12.83
N THR A 159 -10.50 10.52 11.99
CA THR A 159 -11.28 11.68 12.43
C THR A 159 -12.77 11.40 12.48
N THR A 160 -13.54 12.30 13.11
CA THR A 160 -15.00 12.21 13.15
C THR A 160 -15.63 12.17 11.76
N ASP A 161 -15.06 12.88 10.80
CA ASP A 161 -15.58 12.90 9.42
C ASP A 161 -15.35 11.55 8.72
N ILE A 162 -14.21 10.89 8.96
CA ILE A 162 -13.92 9.55 8.48
C ILE A 162 -14.91 8.55 9.09
N LEU A 163 -15.11 8.58 10.41
CA LEU A 163 -16.07 7.69 11.08
C LEU A 163 -17.50 7.89 10.58
N LYS A 164 -17.91 9.13 10.37
CA LYS A 164 -19.21 9.46 9.79
C LYS A 164 -19.37 8.89 8.39
N ASN A 165 -18.34 9.05 7.53
CA ASN A 165 -18.36 8.51 6.17
C ASN A 165 -18.50 6.98 6.18
N VAL A 166 -17.75 6.28 7.04
CA VAL A 166 -17.84 4.82 7.19
C VAL A 166 -19.23 4.40 7.69
N ASP A 167 -19.81 5.11 8.68
CA ASP A 167 -21.16 4.82 9.16
C ASP A 167 -22.22 5.01 8.06
N GLU A 168 -22.09 6.04 7.25
CA GLU A 168 -22.97 6.28 6.09
C GLU A 168 -22.87 5.18 5.03
N ILE A 169 -21.65 4.64 4.78
CA ILE A 169 -21.44 3.48 3.91
C ILE A 169 -22.17 2.25 4.47
N LEU A 170 -21.97 1.95 5.76
CA LEU A 170 -22.53 0.75 6.40
C LEU A 170 -24.07 0.80 6.52
N ARG A 171 -24.66 1.97 6.54
CA ARG A 171 -26.13 2.18 6.73
C ARG A 171 -26.88 2.58 5.48
N SER A 172 -26.23 2.62 4.32
CA SER A 172 -26.90 3.06 3.08
C SER A 172 -28.15 2.23 2.76
N LYS A 173 -29.24 2.91 2.32
CA LYS A 173 -30.55 2.32 2.07
C LYS A 173 -31.08 2.63 0.67
N LEU A 174 -30.24 3.02 -0.25
CA LEU A 174 -30.66 3.37 -1.60
C LEU A 174 -30.96 2.11 -2.42
N GLY A 175 -31.75 2.25 -3.49
CA GLY A 175 -31.95 1.16 -4.45
C GLY A 175 -30.63 0.77 -5.14
N LYS A 176 -30.50 -0.48 -5.60
CA LYS A 176 -29.23 -1.10 -6.03
C LYS A 176 -28.35 -0.21 -6.92
N THR A 177 -28.90 0.35 -8.01
CA THR A 177 -28.14 1.21 -8.94
C THR A 177 -27.72 2.54 -8.30
N ALA A 178 -28.64 3.21 -7.59
CA ALA A 178 -28.35 4.46 -6.91
C ALA A 178 -27.34 4.25 -5.76
N ASN A 179 -27.44 3.09 -5.07
CA ASN A 179 -26.52 2.77 -4.00
C ASN A 179 -25.09 2.51 -4.51
N ASN A 180 -24.94 1.88 -5.66
CA ASN A 180 -23.62 1.68 -6.27
C ASN A 180 -22.93 3.04 -6.53
N LEU A 181 -23.62 4.00 -7.15
CA LEU A 181 -23.09 5.35 -7.36
C LEU A 181 -22.78 6.07 -6.04
N TYR A 182 -23.67 5.94 -5.05
CA TYR A 182 -23.49 6.53 -3.75
C TYR A 182 -22.25 5.98 -3.04
N LEU A 183 -22.09 4.66 -3.02
CA LEU A 183 -20.93 4.00 -2.41
C LEU A 183 -19.62 4.34 -3.12
N GLN A 184 -19.61 4.43 -4.45
CA GLN A 184 -18.43 4.92 -5.18
C GLN A 184 -18.05 6.33 -4.73
N GLY A 185 -19.01 7.24 -4.65
CA GLY A 185 -18.79 8.60 -4.16
C GLY A 185 -18.25 8.62 -2.73
N LYS A 186 -18.80 7.77 -1.84
CA LYS A 186 -18.36 7.66 -0.45
C LYS A 186 -16.95 7.10 -0.30
N VAL A 187 -16.56 6.13 -1.11
CA VAL A 187 -15.18 5.62 -1.13
C VAL A 187 -14.21 6.73 -1.56
N LEU A 188 -14.54 7.49 -2.59
CA LEU A 188 -13.69 8.61 -3.04
C LEU A 188 -13.60 9.72 -2.00
N GLU A 189 -14.71 10.08 -1.35
CA GLU A 189 -14.73 11.03 -0.23
C GLU A 189 -13.84 10.56 0.92
N LEU A 190 -13.95 9.29 1.31
CA LEU A 190 -13.13 8.70 2.37
C LEU A 190 -11.64 8.78 2.04
N LEU A 191 -11.26 8.40 0.83
CA LEU A 191 -9.87 8.45 0.38
C LEU A 191 -9.33 9.88 0.37
N ALA A 192 -10.15 10.84 -0.03
CA ALA A 192 -9.79 12.27 0.03
C ALA A 192 -9.57 12.76 1.48
N LEU A 193 -10.43 12.34 2.41
CA LEU A 193 -10.28 12.67 3.84
C LEU A 193 -9.02 12.05 4.44
N LEU A 194 -8.75 10.78 4.14
CA LEU A 194 -7.54 10.09 4.62
C LEU A 194 -6.29 10.73 4.03
N TYR A 195 -6.27 11.00 2.74
CA TYR A 195 -5.15 11.67 2.07
C TYR A 195 -4.89 13.07 2.62
N HIS A 196 -5.96 13.84 2.88
CA HIS A 196 -5.85 15.15 3.51
C HIS A 196 -5.24 15.06 4.92
N ASN A 197 -5.68 14.09 5.73
CA ASN A 197 -5.15 13.91 7.09
C ASN A 197 -3.69 13.46 7.06
N LEU A 198 -3.34 12.57 6.13
CA LEU A 198 -1.96 12.16 5.90
C LEU A 198 -1.04 13.36 5.63
N GLN A 199 -1.46 14.26 4.74
CA GLN A 199 -0.69 15.48 4.44
C GLN A 199 -0.57 16.40 5.67
N ARG A 200 -1.61 16.50 6.49
CA ARG A 200 -1.61 17.33 7.70
C ARG A 200 -0.65 16.80 8.76
N ASP A 201 -0.61 15.50 9.00
CA ASP A 201 0.28 14.91 10.00
C ASP A 201 1.74 15.09 9.62
N VAL A 202 2.10 14.86 8.36
CA VAL A 202 3.45 15.16 7.85
C VAL A 202 3.81 16.63 8.08
N THR A 203 2.87 17.54 7.88
CA THR A 203 3.11 19.00 8.04
C THR A 203 3.19 19.40 9.52
N LEU A 204 2.29 18.89 10.37
CA LEU A 204 2.21 19.29 11.78
C LEU A 204 3.32 18.65 12.65
N CYS A 205 3.63 17.37 12.45
CA CYS A 205 4.63 16.66 13.26
C CYS A 205 6.06 17.01 12.87
N SER A 206 6.31 17.48 11.63
CA SER A 206 7.65 17.77 11.13
C SER A 206 8.04 19.25 11.20
N GLY A 207 7.10 20.16 11.43
CA GLY A 207 7.31 21.60 11.21
C GLY A 207 7.60 21.94 9.74
N MET A 208 7.14 21.08 8.82
CA MET A 208 7.32 21.21 7.38
C MET A 208 6.24 22.14 6.81
N THR A 209 6.63 23.07 5.96
CA THR A 209 5.69 23.92 5.23
C THR A 209 5.28 23.25 3.92
N ALA A 210 4.14 23.65 3.32
CA ALA A 210 3.76 23.21 1.98
C ALA A 210 4.86 23.44 0.93
N ARG A 211 5.62 24.55 1.08
CA ARG A 211 6.80 24.83 0.27
C ARG A 211 7.88 23.76 0.47
N ASP A 212 8.13 23.36 1.71
CA ASP A 212 9.12 22.33 2.01
C ASP A 212 8.73 20.98 1.41
N MET A 213 7.44 20.62 1.48
CA MET A 213 6.92 19.42 0.84
C MET A 213 7.20 19.45 -0.66
N GLY A 214 6.86 20.55 -1.36
CA GLY A 214 7.18 20.72 -2.78
C GLY A 214 8.68 20.61 -3.09
N CYS A 215 9.56 21.14 -2.23
CA CYS A 215 11.00 20.97 -2.38
C CYS A 215 11.46 19.52 -2.23
N ILE A 216 10.87 18.76 -1.31
CA ILE A 216 11.19 17.36 -1.09
C ILE A 216 10.70 16.48 -2.26
N GLN A 217 9.51 16.74 -2.77
CA GLN A 217 8.98 16.05 -3.96
C GLN A 217 9.84 16.33 -5.20
N LEU A 218 10.25 17.61 -5.40
CA LEU A 218 11.16 17.98 -6.48
C LEU A 218 12.52 17.28 -6.34
N ALA A 219 13.02 17.10 -5.10
CA ALA A 219 14.26 16.37 -4.85
C ALA A 219 14.16 14.91 -5.28
N ALA A 220 13.04 14.23 -4.97
CA ALA A 220 12.79 12.85 -5.39
C ALA A 220 12.77 12.75 -6.92
N LYS A 221 12.06 13.65 -7.59
CA LYS A 221 11.99 13.70 -9.05
C LYS A 221 13.38 13.87 -9.68
N ILE A 222 14.19 14.79 -9.18
CA ILE A 222 15.57 14.99 -9.69
C ILE A 222 16.40 13.72 -9.51
N ILE A 223 16.28 13.02 -8.39
CA ILE A 223 17.00 11.77 -8.14
C ILE A 223 16.57 10.68 -9.11
N GLU A 224 15.28 10.57 -9.43
CA GLU A 224 14.75 9.59 -10.39
C GLU A 224 15.19 9.90 -11.82
N GLU A 225 15.15 11.15 -12.24
CA GLU A 225 15.59 11.57 -13.58
C GLU A 225 17.10 11.39 -13.79
N HIS A 226 17.89 11.46 -12.71
CA HIS A 226 19.34 11.38 -12.75
C HIS A 226 19.90 10.15 -12.05
N MET A 227 19.16 9.03 -12.03
CA MET A 227 19.56 7.81 -11.30
C MET A 227 20.95 7.30 -11.64
N GLU A 228 21.39 7.40 -12.90
CA GLU A 228 22.71 6.96 -13.33
C GLU A 228 23.83 7.80 -12.70
N SER A 229 23.66 9.12 -12.69
CA SER A 229 24.63 10.09 -12.13
C SER A 229 23.92 11.16 -11.30
N PRO A 230 23.48 10.83 -10.09
CA PRO A 230 22.69 11.73 -9.26
C PRO A 230 23.53 12.89 -8.72
N PRO A 231 22.94 14.06 -8.51
CA PRO A 231 23.62 15.16 -7.84
C PRO A 231 24.00 14.78 -6.40
N SER A 232 25.04 15.39 -5.87
CA SER A 232 25.36 15.29 -4.46
C SER A 232 24.23 15.90 -3.60
N LEU A 233 24.16 15.54 -2.30
CA LEU A 233 23.15 16.10 -1.40
C LEU A 233 23.21 17.64 -1.32
N ILE A 234 24.42 18.22 -1.41
CA ILE A 234 24.60 19.67 -1.39
C ILE A 234 24.06 20.29 -2.68
N GLU A 235 24.35 19.69 -3.84
CA GLU A 235 23.84 20.15 -5.12
C GLU A 235 22.31 20.01 -5.17
N LEU A 236 21.78 18.85 -4.74
CA LEU A 236 20.36 18.60 -4.69
C LEU A 236 19.64 19.62 -3.80
N SER A 237 20.16 19.88 -2.61
CA SER A 237 19.57 20.85 -1.68
C SER A 237 19.54 22.28 -2.26
N ARG A 238 20.58 22.66 -3.00
CA ARG A 238 20.61 23.96 -3.72
C ARG A 238 19.60 24.03 -4.85
N GLN A 239 19.47 22.95 -5.63
CA GLN A 239 18.50 22.88 -6.74
C GLN A 239 17.07 23.02 -6.24
N VAL A 240 16.74 22.42 -5.10
CA VAL A 240 15.38 22.47 -4.54
C VAL A 240 15.14 23.63 -3.58
N GLY A 241 16.17 24.43 -3.27
CA GLY A 241 16.03 25.66 -2.50
C GLY A 241 15.86 25.49 -0.99
N ILE A 242 16.36 24.38 -0.41
CA ILE A 242 16.42 24.14 1.05
C ILE A 242 17.84 23.74 1.47
N ASN A 243 18.15 23.81 2.76
CA ASN A 243 19.46 23.36 3.23
C ASN A 243 19.52 21.82 3.32
N ASP A 244 20.75 21.27 3.30
CA ASP A 244 20.99 19.83 3.26
C ASP A 244 20.51 19.08 4.52
N ASN A 245 20.52 19.69 5.69
CA ASN A 245 19.99 19.11 6.91
C ASN A 245 18.46 19.03 6.87
N LYS A 246 17.81 20.07 6.37
CA LYS A 246 16.37 20.09 6.17
C LYS A 246 15.96 19.10 5.10
N LEU A 247 16.71 19.01 4.00
CA LEU A 247 16.52 17.99 2.96
C LEU A 247 16.57 16.58 3.55
N LYS A 248 17.65 16.21 4.24
CA LYS A 248 17.80 14.86 4.84
C LYS A 248 16.67 14.51 5.81
N LYS A 249 16.36 15.46 6.73
CA LYS A 249 15.31 15.26 7.74
C LYS A 249 13.94 15.07 7.09
N HIS A 250 13.55 16.02 6.24
CA HIS A 250 12.22 16.02 5.64
C HIS A 250 12.05 14.92 4.58
N PHE A 251 13.12 14.59 3.83
CA PHE A 251 13.09 13.49 2.88
C PHE A 251 12.82 12.17 3.58
N LYS A 252 13.48 11.90 4.74
CA LYS A 252 13.22 10.70 5.54
C LYS A 252 11.80 10.70 6.12
N ILE A 253 11.24 11.86 6.48
CA ILE A 253 9.85 11.96 6.97
C ILE A 253 8.86 11.65 5.85
N VAL A 254 9.08 12.19 4.62
CA VAL A 254 8.14 12.04 3.50
C VAL A 254 8.22 10.67 2.85
N PHE A 255 9.44 10.11 2.70
CA PHE A 255 9.65 8.86 1.97
C PHE A 255 10.02 7.66 2.86
N GLY A 256 10.05 7.83 4.19
CA GLY A 256 10.43 6.77 5.12
C GLY A 256 11.92 6.43 5.12
N GLU A 257 12.67 6.85 4.11
CA GLU A 257 14.06 6.47 3.87
C GLU A 257 14.97 7.68 3.54
N THR A 258 16.27 7.45 3.57
CA THR A 258 17.24 8.49 3.19
C THR A 258 17.24 8.71 1.67
N VAL A 259 17.68 9.88 1.20
CA VAL A 259 17.84 10.19 -0.24
C VAL A 259 18.63 9.09 -0.99
N TYR A 260 19.68 8.54 -0.38
CA TYR A 260 20.46 7.45 -0.98
C TYR A 260 19.78 6.08 -0.87
N GLY A 261 18.99 5.85 0.17
CA GLY A 261 18.12 4.67 0.28
C GLY A 261 17.11 4.66 -0.86
N PHE A 262 16.39 5.76 -1.02
CA PHE A 262 15.45 5.99 -2.11
C PHE A 262 16.08 5.76 -3.49
N LEU A 263 17.22 6.40 -3.77
CA LEU A 263 17.95 6.16 -5.02
C LEU A 263 18.29 4.68 -5.23
N SER A 264 18.76 4.01 -4.18
CA SER A 264 19.11 2.58 -4.26
C SER A 264 17.90 1.72 -4.61
N ASN A 265 16.76 1.97 -3.97
CA ASN A 265 15.51 1.26 -4.22
C ASN A 265 15.00 1.50 -5.66
N ARG A 266 14.98 2.76 -6.11
CA ARG A 266 14.59 3.11 -7.48
C ARG A 266 15.48 2.45 -8.54
N ARG A 267 16.79 2.40 -8.30
CA ARG A 267 17.74 1.69 -9.17
C ARG A 267 17.43 0.20 -9.24
N MET A 268 17.05 -0.43 -8.13
CA MET A 268 16.72 -1.86 -8.11
C MET A 268 15.40 -2.14 -8.83
N VAL A 269 14.37 -1.31 -8.63
CA VAL A 269 13.10 -1.43 -9.37
C VAL A 269 13.37 -1.34 -10.87
N LYS A 270 14.10 -0.32 -11.30
CA LYS A 270 14.46 -0.14 -12.73
C LYS A 270 15.31 -1.29 -13.27
N ALA A 271 16.20 -1.84 -12.45
CA ALA A 271 16.98 -3.02 -12.81
C ALA A 271 16.09 -4.26 -13.01
N GLY A 272 15.09 -4.45 -12.15
CA GLY A 272 14.10 -5.53 -12.30
C GLY A 272 13.35 -5.45 -13.63
N GLU A 273 12.85 -4.26 -13.99
CA GLU A 273 12.19 -4.01 -15.29
C GLU A 273 13.11 -4.35 -16.48
N LEU A 274 14.33 -3.82 -16.46
CA LEU A 274 15.29 -4.05 -17.56
C LEU A 274 15.72 -5.51 -17.67
N LEU A 275 15.86 -6.23 -16.56
CA LEU A 275 16.18 -7.66 -16.57
C LEU A 275 14.99 -8.50 -17.03
N ALA A 276 13.75 -8.11 -16.71
CA ALA A 276 12.56 -8.80 -17.15
C ALA A 276 12.37 -8.73 -18.68
N LEU A 277 12.71 -7.59 -19.31
CA LEU A 277 12.71 -7.45 -20.77
C LEU A 277 13.74 -8.36 -21.47
N GLY A 278 14.79 -8.82 -20.76
CA GLY A 278 15.75 -9.78 -21.28
C GLY A 278 16.73 -9.27 -22.37
N GLU A 279 16.61 -8.01 -22.78
CA GLU A 279 17.40 -7.43 -23.89
C GLU A 279 18.85 -7.13 -23.49
N LEU A 280 19.07 -6.73 -22.24
CA LEU A 280 20.37 -6.30 -21.73
C LEU A 280 21.04 -7.39 -20.89
N SER A 281 22.36 -7.43 -20.91
CA SER A 281 23.14 -8.26 -19.98
C SER A 281 23.05 -7.70 -18.55
N VAL A 282 23.33 -8.54 -17.54
CA VAL A 282 23.40 -8.11 -16.14
C VAL A 282 24.39 -6.96 -15.93
N GLN A 283 25.48 -6.95 -16.68
CA GLN A 283 26.50 -5.90 -16.62
C GLN A 283 25.97 -4.58 -17.19
N GLU A 284 25.31 -4.61 -18.34
CA GLU A 284 24.70 -3.44 -18.97
C GLU A 284 23.60 -2.85 -18.10
N VAL A 285 22.75 -3.69 -17.50
CA VAL A 285 21.72 -3.25 -16.57
C VAL A 285 22.36 -2.57 -15.35
N ALA A 286 23.38 -3.19 -14.73
CA ALA A 286 24.07 -2.60 -13.58
C ALA A 286 24.61 -1.19 -13.89
N HIS A 287 25.25 -1.01 -15.04
CA HIS A 287 25.76 0.29 -15.45
C HIS A 287 24.64 1.28 -15.74
N ARG A 288 23.58 0.85 -16.44
CA ARG A 288 22.45 1.72 -16.81
C ARG A 288 21.66 2.24 -15.61
N VAL A 289 21.63 1.49 -14.51
CA VAL A 289 21.03 1.94 -13.26
C VAL A 289 22.06 2.59 -12.31
N GLY A 290 23.28 2.92 -12.79
CA GLY A 290 24.26 3.73 -12.09
C GLY A 290 25.16 3.00 -11.08
N PHE A 291 25.33 1.67 -11.22
CA PHE A 291 26.31 0.91 -10.43
C PHE A 291 27.63 0.79 -11.18
N LYS A 292 28.71 1.26 -10.54
CA LYS A 292 30.08 1.15 -11.08
C LYS A 292 30.62 -0.29 -11.04
N HIS A 293 30.14 -1.10 -10.08
CA HIS A 293 30.62 -2.46 -9.83
C HIS A 293 29.46 -3.46 -9.83
N VAL A 294 29.49 -4.41 -10.77
CA VAL A 294 28.46 -5.46 -10.94
C VAL A 294 28.31 -6.34 -9.68
N GLY A 295 29.38 -6.56 -8.91
CA GLY A 295 29.33 -7.32 -7.68
C GLY A 295 28.47 -6.63 -6.60
N HIS A 296 28.62 -5.32 -6.45
CA HIS A 296 27.77 -4.53 -5.52
C HIS A 296 26.33 -4.50 -5.97
N PHE A 297 26.08 -4.29 -7.27
CA PHE A 297 24.76 -4.41 -7.87
C PHE A 297 24.12 -5.77 -7.57
N SER A 298 24.81 -6.87 -7.86
CA SER A 298 24.27 -8.23 -7.69
C SER A 298 23.94 -8.56 -6.26
N LYS A 299 24.73 -8.04 -5.28
CA LYS A 299 24.47 -8.19 -3.86
C LYS A 299 23.17 -7.46 -3.48
N LYS A 300 23.04 -6.18 -3.86
CA LYS A 300 21.85 -5.37 -3.58
C LYS A 300 20.60 -5.94 -4.25
N PHE A 301 20.71 -6.38 -5.50
CA PHE A 301 19.61 -7.01 -6.22
C PHE A 301 19.13 -8.29 -5.52
N LYS A 302 20.08 -9.14 -5.05
CA LYS A 302 19.72 -10.35 -4.30
C LYS A 302 19.07 -10.03 -2.95
N GLU A 303 19.49 -8.98 -2.26
CA GLU A 303 18.84 -8.52 -1.02
C GLU A 303 17.38 -8.14 -1.25
N GLN A 304 17.04 -7.50 -2.35
CA GLN A 304 15.68 -7.03 -2.65
C GLN A 304 14.78 -8.09 -3.32
N TYR A 305 15.32 -8.86 -4.28
CA TYR A 305 14.55 -9.84 -5.06
C TYR A 305 14.75 -11.29 -4.63
N MET A 306 15.48 -11.54 -3.55
CA MET A 306 15.79 -12.85 -2.99
C MET A 306 16.44 -13.83 -3.98
N CYS A 307 16.85 -13.37 -5.16
CA CYS A 307 17.52 -14.15 -6.20
C CYS A 307 18.58 -13.33 -6.95
N SER A 308 19.50 -14.01 -7.62
CA SER A 308 20.53 -13.29 -8.39
C SER A 308 19.94 -12.65 -9.66
N PRO A 309 20.50 -11.51 -10.16
CA PRO A 309 20.05 -10.88 -11.39
C PRO A 309 20.01 -11.84 -12.60
N LYS A 310 21.00 -12.75 -12.68
CA LYS A 310 21.07 -13.77 -13.73
C LYS A 310 19.91 -14.77 -13.65
N HIS A 311 19.52 -15.15 -12.45
CA HIS A 311 18.41 -16.08 -12.22
C HIS A 311 17.06 -15.39 -12.49
N TYR A 312 16.89 -14.16 -12.03
CA TYR A 312 15.71 -13.33 -12.28
C TYR A 312 15.45 -13.17 -13.78
N ARG A 313 16.46 -12.77 -14.55
CA ARG A 313 16.39 -12.64 -16.02
C ARG A 313 15.96 -13.94 -16.71
N ARG A 314 16.48 -15.11 -16.27
CA ARG A 314 16.10 -16.41 -16.85
C ARG A 314 14.64 -16.77 -16.59
N LYS A 315 14.12 -16.50 -15.41
CA LYS A 315 12.72 -16.76 -15.09
C LYS A 315 11.77 -15.93 -15.94
N SER A 316 12.08 -14.66 -16.16
CA SER A 316 11.23 -13.75 -16.94
C SER A 316 11.20 -14.09 -18.43
N VAL A 317 12.34 -14.53 -19.00
CA VAL A 317 12.44 -14.91 -20.43
C VAL A 317 11.81 -16.29 -20.75
N HIS A 318 11.58 -17.14 -19.76
CA HIS A 318 10.96 -18.47 -19.93
C HIS A 318 9.50 -18.54 -19.43
N ALA A 319 8.90 -17.41 -19.07
CA ALA A 319 7.50 -17.31 -18.66
C ALA A 319 6.54 -16.90 -19.80
N GLU A 320 7.06 -16.77 -21.02
CA GLU A 320 6.32 -16.74 -22.27
C GLU A 320 6.31 -18.19 -22.84
#